data_747956ce664f6934004ba4bd0030f6b1
#
_entry.id   747956ce664f6934004ba4bd0030f6b1
#
_cell.length_a   1.000
_cell.length_b   1.000
_cell.length_c   1.000
_cell.angle_alpha   90.00
_cell.angle_beta   90.00
_cell.angle_gamma   90.00
#
_symmetry.space_group_name_H-M   'P 1'
#
loop_
_entity.id
_entity.type
_entity.pdbx_description
1 polymer ?
#
loop_
_entity_poly.entity_id
_entity_poly.type
_entity_poly.pdbx_seq_one_letter_code
_entity_poly.pdbx_strand_id
1 'polypeptide(L)'
;MSKNFAESLGWEVGVDFPEWGNTEEYVKTISRGYLINDEKPKDAYLRVAKAAAYRLNRPELANKFYEYIWNNWLGLATPVLANMGTDRGLPISCFGVDIGDSIHDIGMKNLETMLLAKHGGGVGIGLNMLRPAGSPISNSNGTTDGVVPFCKIYDSTILATSQGNVRRGAASVNLSIEHGDFWEWIEIREPKGDVNRQCLNLNQSVIISDKFMRKLEDGDDESRRRWSKVLQKRKATGQPYIMYRGNVNKQNPEMYRHNGLKVFMTNICSEITLYTDESHSFVCCLSSLNLAKYDEWKDTDVVYYSTFFLDGVLEEFIQKAKNMRGFENSVRSAEKGRALG
;
A
#
# COMPACT_ATOMS: atom_id res chain seq x y z
N MET A 1 -20.53 3.32 -27.93
CA MET A 1 -20.79 4.23 -26.78
C MET A 1 -19.53 4.99 -26.33
N SER A 2 -18.34 4.38 -26.25
CA SER A 2 -17.10 5.06 -25.83
C SER A 2 -16.64 6.18 -26.76
N LYS A 3 -16.73 5.97 -28.09
CA LYS A 3 -16.40 6.99 -29.06
C LYS A 3 -17.21 8.28 -28.88
N ASN A 4 -18.51 8.14 -28.67
CA ASN A 4 -19.40 9.30 -28.52
C ASN A 4 -19.09 10.15 -27.28
N PHE A 5 -18.62 9.52 -26.18
CA PHE A 5 -18.28 10.25 -24.95
C PHE A 5 -16.93 10.97 -25.10
N ALA A 6 -15.90 10.31 -25.63
CA ALA A 6 -14.61 10.94 -25.90
C ALA A 6 -14.74 12.10 -26.90
N GLU A 7 -15.51 11.91 -27.96
CA GLU A 7 -15.83 12.96 -28.94
C GLU A 7 -16.56 14.15 -28.30
N SER A 8 -17.46 13.92 -27.34
CA SER A 8 -18.12 14.99 -26.57
C SER A 8 -17.15 15.81 -25.71
N LEU A 9 -16.00 15.25 -25.36
CA LEU A 9 -14.91 15.93 -24.67
C LEU A 9 -13.92 16.60 -25.64
N GLY A 10 -14.14 16.49 -26.95
CA GLY A 10 -13.24 17.00 -27.98
C GLY A 10 -11.94 16.21 -28.10
N TRP A 11 -11.94 14.93 -27.72
CA TRP A 11 -10.76 14.06 -27.78
C TRP A 11 -10.73 13.24 -29.06
N GLU A 12 -9.53 13.07 -29.61
CA GLU A 12 -9.27 12.26 -30.80
C GLU A 12 -8.49 10.99 -30.41
N VAL A 13 -9.04 9.81 -30.75
CA VAL A 13 -8.42 8.50 -30.48
C VAL A 13 -7.09 8.38 -31.24
N GLY A 14 -6.07 7.88 -30.55
CA GLY A 14 -4.70 7.74 -31.09
C GLY A 14 -3.87 9.01 -30.99
N VAL A 15 -4.50 10.19 -30.91
CA VAL A 15 -3.84 11.49 -30.75
C VAL A 15 -3.90 11.97 -29.30
N ASP A 16 -5.10 12.14 -28.77
CA ASP A 16 -5.34 12.67 -27.43
C ASP A 16 -5.47 11.57 -26.38
N PHE A 17 -5.93 10.38 -26.77
CA PHE A 17 -5.91 9.19 -25.93
C PHE A 17 -5.58 7.92 -26.77
N PRO A 18 -4.95 6.91 -26.15
CA PRO A 18 -4.44 5.76 -26.88
C PRO A 18 -5.58 4.85 -27.38
N GLU A 19 -5.34 4.13 -28.48
CA GLU A 19 -6.31 3.19 -29.06
C GLU A 19 -6.74 2.10 -28.06
N TRP A 20 -5.79 1.59 -27.27
CA TRP A 20 -6.07 0.58 -26.22
C TRP A 20 -6.98 1.11 -25.10
N GLY A 21 -7.04 2.43 -24.90
CA GLY A 21 -7.91 3.09 -23.94
C GLY A 21 -9.32 3.38 -24.47
N ASN A 22 -9.67 2.93 -25.69
CA ASN A 22 -10.96 3.19 -26.33
C ASN A 22 -12.10 2.34 -25.74
N THR A 23 -12.28 2.42 -24.43
CA THR A 23 -13.43 1.84 -23.72
C THR A 23 -14.17 2.92 -22.94
N GLU A 24 -15.48 2.75 -22.77
CA GLU A 24 -16.29 3.70 -22.01
C GLU A 24 -15.79 3.83 -20.56
N GLU A 25 -15.40 2.73 -19.95
CA GLU A 25 -14.86 2.65 -18.59
C GLU A 25 -13.55 3.42 -18.44
N TYR A 26 -12.64 3.28 -19.40
CA TYR A 26 -11.38 4.02 -19.39
C TYR A 26 -11.63 5.53 -19.48
N VAL A 27 -12.38 5.96 -20.48
CA VAL A 27 -12.66 7.39 -20.73
C VAL A 27 -13.36 8.02 -19.53
N LYS A 28 -14.38 7.36 -18.97
CA LYS A 28 -15.06 7.82 -17.75
C LYS A 28 -14.15 7.85 -16.53
N THR A 29 -13.25 6.88 -16.41
CA THR A 29 -12.35 6.79 -15.26
C THR A 29 -11.30 7.88 -15.31
N ILE A 30 -10.59 8.04 -16.44
CA ILE A 30 -9.51 9.03 -16.55
C ILE A 30 -10.03 10.48 -16.44
N SER A 31 -11.23 10.77 -16.97
CA SER A 31 -11.84 12.10 -16.87
C SER A 31 -12.31 12.48 -15.46
N ARG A 32 -12.56 11.50 -14.57
CA ARG A 32 -13.13 11.76 -13.23
C ARG A 32 -12.14 12.20 -12.16
N GLY A 33 -10.86 12.34 -12.46
CA GLY A 33 -9.94 12.82 -11.44
C GLY A 33 -8.47 12.57 -11.69
N TYR A 34 -8.10 11.92 -12.79
CA TYR A 34 -6.69 11.73 -13.15
C TYR A 34 -6.13 12.95 -13.88
N LEU A 35 -6.96 13.61 -14.65
CA LEU A 35 -6.61 14.81 -15.41
C LEU A 35 -6.65 16.06 -14.52
N ILE A 36 -5.85 17.06 -14.85
CA ILE A 36 -5.82 18.36 -14.20
C ILE A 36 -6.27 19.44 -15.20
N ASN A 37 -7.10 20.37 -14.75
CA ASN A 37 -7.66 21.45 -15.59
C ASN A 37 -8.25 20.88 -16.89
N ASP A 38 -7.87 21.44 -18.05
CA ASP A 38 -8.30 21.04 -19.39
C ASP A 38 -7.35 20.02 -20.04
N GLU A 39 -6.58 19.28 -19.22
CA GLU A 39 -5.61 18.27 -19.67
C GLU A 39 -6.30 17.12 -20.39
N LYS A 40 -5.74 16.70 -21.52
CA LYS A 40 -6.14 15.49 -22.22
C LYS A 40 -5.31 14.30 -21.73
N PRO A 41 -5.72 13.04 -21.95
CA PRO A 41 -4.95 11.86 -21.55
C PRO A 41 -3.51 11.88 -22.02
N LYS A 42 -3.24 12.29 -23.26
CA LYS A 42 -1.88 12.45 -23.78
C LYS A 42 -1.03 13.39 -22.94
N ASP A 43 -1.61 14.52 -22.53
CA ASP A 43 -0.90 15.53 -21.73
C ASP A 43 -0.60 14.98 -20.33
N ALA A 44 -1.54 14.22 -19.74
CA ALA A 44 -1.34 13.58 -18.43
C ALA A 44 -0.18 12.57 -18.46
N TYR A 45 -0.12 11.72 -19.46
CA TYR A 45 0.97 10.75 -19.61
C TYR A 45 2.31 11.45 -19.89
N LEU A 46 2.31 12.50 -20.70
CA LEU A 46 3.49 13.29 -20.96
C LEU A 46 3.97 14.05 -19.71
N ARG A 47 3.03 14.60 -18.91
CA ARG A 47 3.34 15.24 -17.62
C ARG A 47 4.06 14.28 -16.69
N VAL A 48 3.54 13.07 -16.51
CA VAL A 48 4.14 12.03 -15.64
C VAL A 48 5.53 11.65 -16.13
N ALA A 49 5.71 11.40 -17.42
CA ALA A 49 6.99 11.05 -18.02
C ALA A 49 8.05 12.15 -17.85
N LYS A 50 7.66 13.41 -18.11
CA LYS A 50 8.53 14.58 -17.92
C LYS A 50 8.90 14.78 -16.45
N ALA A 51 7.94 14.63 -15.54
CA ALA A 51 8.19 14.77 -14.11
C ALA A 51 9.18 13.71 -13.60
N ALA A 52 9.04 12.45 -14.01
CA ALA A 52 10.00 11.40 -13.65
C ALA A 52 11.41 11.71 -14.18
N ALA A 53 11.53 12.07 -15.44
CA ALA A 53 12.80 12.42 -16.06
C ALA A 53 13.46 13.65 -15.40
N TYR A 54 12.66 14.64 -15.03
CA TYR A 54 13.13 15.83 -14.31
C TYR A 54 13.70 15.48 -12.93
N ARG A 55 13.00 14.63 -12.16
CA ARG A 55 13.46 14.20 -10.83
C ARG A 55 14.78 13.42 -10.87
N LEU A 56 15.03 12.72 -11.95
CA LEU A 56 16.29 12.02 -12.19
C LEU A 56 17.41 12.92 -12.73
N ASN A 57 17.10 14.17 -13.04
CA ASN A 57 18.00 15.06 -13.81
C ASN A 57 18.42 14.46 -15.16
N ARG A 58 17.51 13.74 -15.81
CA ARG A 58 17.70 13.01 -17.07
C ARG A 58 16.58 13.33 -18.06
N PRO A 59 16.44 14.61 -18.52
CA PRO A 59 15.32 15.05 -19.36
C PRO A 59 15.19 14.25 -20.66
N GLU A 60 16.29 13.69 -21.18
CA GLU A 60 16.30 12.85 -22.38
C GLU A 60 15.48 11.55 -22.24
N LEU A 61 15.21 11.09 -21.02
CA LEU A 61 14.40 9.90 -20.77
C LEU A 61 12.89 10.14 -20.86
N ALA A 62 12.44 11.41 -20.92
CA ALA A 62 11.00 11.72 -20.91
C ALA A 62 10.24 11.08 -22.08
N ASN A 63 10.80 11.14 -23.30
CA ASN A 63 10.16 10.54 -24.47
C ASN A 63 10.08 9.01 -24.36
N LYS A 64 11.13 8.38 -23.83
CA LYS A 64 11.19 6.93 -23.61
C LYS A 64 10.16 6.48 -22.59
N PHE A 65 10.04 7.15 -21.45
CA PHE A 65 9.01 6.87 -20.46
C PHE A 65 7.60 7.06 -21.03
N TYR A 66 7.39 8.14 -21.79
CA TYR A 66 6.11 8.38 -22.44
C TYR A 66 5.76 7.26 -23.44
N GLU A 67 6.70 6.81 -24.25
CA GLU A 67 6.50 5.72 -25.21
C GLU A 67 6.04 4.44 -24.52
N TYR A 68 6.68 4.03 -23.43
CA TYR A 68 6.32 2.82 -22.71
C TYR A 68 4.92 2.88 -22.10
N ILE A 69 4.53 4.04 -21.59
CA ILE A 69 3.19 4.26 -21.01
C ILE A 69 2.15 4.29 -22.14
N TRP A 70 2.43 5.02 -23.21
CA TRP A 70 1.50 5.19 -24.35
C TRP A 70 1.24 3.91 -25.10
N ASN A 71 2.26 3.06 -25.25
CA ASN A 71 2.13 1.74 -25.88
C ASN A 71 1.49 0.70 -24.94
N ASN A 72 1.10 1.11 -23.72
CA ASN A 72 0.56 0.20 -22.70
C ASN A 72 1.52 -0.94 -22.31
N TRP A 73 2.82 -0.70 -22.38
CA TRP A 73 3.83 -1.62 -21.88
C TRP A 73 4.04 -1.44 -20.38
N LEU A 74 4.00 -0.18 -19.91
CA LEU A 74 4.12 0.21 -18.50
C LEU A 74 2.80 0.78 -18.00
N GLY A 75 2.15 0.05 -17.07
CA GLY A 75 0.95 0.49 -16.36
C GLY A 75 1.30 1.32 -15.13
N LEU A 76 0.74 2.52 -15.04
CA LEU A 76 0.96 3.43 -13.93
C LEU A 76 0.03 3.12 -12.76
N ALA A 77 0.56 3.14 -11.53
CA ALA A 77 -0.28 3.15 -10.34
C ALA A 77 -1.16 4.42 -10.31
N THR A 78 -2.39 4.29 -9.79
CA THR A 78 -3.35 5.42 -9.69
C THR A 78 -2.74 6.72 -9.17
N PRO A 79 -1.99 6.74 -8.04
CA PRO A 79 -1.43 8.00 -7.54
C PRO A 79 -0.33 8.57 -8.43
N VAL A 80 0.39 7.72 -9.16
CA VAL A 80 1.40 8.19 -10.12
C VAL A 80 0.74 9.00 -11.22
N LEU A 81 -0.27 8.42 -11.89
CA LEU A 81 -0.97 9.12 -12.98
C LEU A 81 -1.70 10.39 -12.49
N ALA A 82 -2.34 10.32 -11.32
CA ALA A 82 -3.14 11.43 -10.80
C ALA A 82 -2.30 12.58 -10.23
N ASN A 83 -1.14 12.30 -9.59
CA ASN A 83 -0.48 13.27 -8.73
C ASN A 83 0.95 13.63 -9.16
N MET A 84 1.62 12.79 -9.96
CA MET A 84 2.99 13.07 -10.37
C MET A 84 3.07 14.29 -11.28
N GLY A 85 4.00 15.20 -10.99
CA GLY A 85 4.16 16.46 -11.69
C GLY A 85 3.02 17.46 -11.43
N THR A 86 2.28 17.31 -10.31
CA THR A 86 1.21 18.22 -9.88
C THR A 86 1.38 18.58 -8.40
N ASP A 87 0.66 19.57 -7.92
CA ASP A 87 0.61 19.93 -6.48
C ASP A 87 -0.50 19.19 -5.71
N ARG A 88 -1.25 18.26 -6.35
CA ARG A 88 -2.46 17.65 -5.77
C ARG A 88 -2.25 16.62 -4.68
N GLY A 89 -1.14 15.95 -4.63
CA GLY A 89 -0.92 14.85 -3.69
C GLY A 89 0.41 14.14 -3.90
N LEU A 90 0.51 12.95 -3.31
CA LEU A 90 1.72 12.13 -3.36
C LEU A 90 1.58 11.03 -4.43
N PRO A 91 2.66 10.66 -5.12
CA PRO A 91 2.61 9.65 -6.17
C PRO A 91 2.75 8.21 -5.67
N ILE A 92 2.56 7.97 -4.37
CA ILE A 92 2.75 6.67 -3.72
C ILE A 92 1.41 6.04 -3.32
N SER A 93 1.28 4.73 -3.57
CA SER A 93 0.06 3.97 -3.32
C SER A 93 0.00 3.33 -1.95
N CYS A 94 1.12 2.80 -1.46
CA CYS A 94 1.14 1.90 -0.31
C CYS A 94 2.23 2.24 0.68
N PHE A 95 1.86 2.14 1.96
CA PHE A 95 2.72 2.42 3.10
C PHE A 95 2.57 1.29 4.13
N GLY A 96 3.56 1.15 5.00
CA GLY A 96 3.49 0.27 6.15
C GLY A 96 3.97 0.97 7.41
N VAL A 97 3.18 0.88 8.46
CA VAL A 97 3.40 1.53 9.74
C VAL A 97 3.37 0.47 10.85
N ASP A 98 4.44 0.29 11.59
CA ASP A 98 4.49 -0.61 12.74
C ASP A 98 4.27 0.16 14.04
N ILE A 99 3.48 -0.39 14.97
CA ILE A 99 3.01 0.29 16.17
C ILE A 99 3.72 -0.29 17.38
N GLY A 100 4.42 0.57 18.14
CA GLY A 100 4.99 0.22 19.44
C GLY A 100 3.95 0.15 20.56
N ASP A 101 4.30 -0.55 21.64
CA ASP A 101 3.41 -0.85 22.76
C ASP A 101 3.36 0.29 23.80
N SER A 102 3.06 1.52 23.33
CA SER A 102 2.81 2.66 24.18
C SER A 102 1.67 3.53 23.63
N ILE A 103 0.91 4.18 24.53
CA ILE A 103 -0.18 5.07 24.12
C ILE A 103 0.32 6.24 23.26
N HIS A 104 1.54 6.72 23.55
CA HIS A 104 2.18 7.77 22.78
C HIS A 104 2.43 7.30 21.34
N ASP A 105 3.05 6.14 21.16
CA ASP A 105 3.37 5.61 19.84
C ASP A 105 2.10 5.26 19.06
N ILE A 106 1.12 4.61 19.70
CA ILE A 106 -0.20 4.36 19.11
C ILE A 106 -0.84 5.64 18.58
N GLY A 107 -0.79 6.73 19.36
CA GLY A 107 -1.33 8.03 18.96
C GLY A 107 -0.56 8.64 17.79
N MET A 108 0.76 8.65 17.84
CA MET A 108 1.62 9.18 16.76
C MET A 108 1.46 8.39 15.47
N LYS A 109 1.43 7.05 15.55
CA LYS A 109 1.22 6.19 14.38
C LYS A 109 -0.20 6.29 13.82
N ASN A 110 -1.21 6.60 14.65
CA ASN A 110 -2.54 6.92 14.16
C ASN A 110 -2.56 8.25 13.39
N LEU A 111 -1.86 9.27 13.87
CA LEU A 111 -1.70 10.53 13.15
C LEU A 111 -0.98 10.32 11.81
N GLU A 112 0.12 9.57 11.80
CA GLU A 112 0.84 9.20 10.56
C GLU A 112 -0.10 8.49 9.58
N THR A 113 -0.84 7.48 10.05
CA THR A 113 -1.84 6.74 9.24
C THR A 113 -2.92 7.67 8.66
N MET A 114 -3.42 8.61 9.47
CA MET A 114 -4.41 9.60 9.04
C MET A 114 -3.89 10.47 7.89
N LEU A 115 -2.66 10.95 8.00
CA LEU A 115 -2.02 11.79 6.98
C LEU A 115 -1.76 11.01 5.69
N LEU A 116 -1.25 9.77 5.79
CA LEU A 116 -1.03 8.89 4.65
C LEU A 116 -2.36 8.58 3.93
N ALA A 117 -3.41 8.23 4.67
CA ALA A 117 -4.73 7.94 4.13
C ALA A 117 -5.37 9.17 3.46
N LYS A 118 -5.21 10.38 4.04
CA LYS A 118 -5.67 11.65 3.46
C LYS A 118 -5.11 11.87 2.05
N HIS A 119 -3.87 11.45 1.80
CA HIS A 119 -3.24 11.56 0.48
C HIS A 119 -3.54 10.36 -0.45
N GLY A 120 -4.52 9.51 -0.09
CA GLY A 120 -4.95 8.38 -0.91
C GLY A 120 -4.06 7.14 -0.78
N GLY A 121 -3.16 7.12 0.21
CA GLY A 121 -2.32 5.97 0.51
C GLY A 121 -3.11 4.81 1.12
N GLY A 122 -2.78 3.58 0.71
CA GLY A 122 -3.16 2.37 1.42
C GLY A 122 -2.13 2.06 2.51
N VAL A 123 -2.58 1.81 3.75
CA VAL A 123 -1.66 1.64 4.88
C VAL A 123 -1.77 0.23 5.47
N GLY A 124 -0.67 -0.52 5.49
CA GLY A 124 -0.52 -1.70 6.32
C GLY A 124 -0.12 -1.28 7.72
N ILE A 125 -0.81 -1.80 8.74
CA ILE A 125 -0.60 -1.45 10.15
C ILE A 125 -0.17 -2.69 10.90
N GLY A 126 1.04 -2.70 11.46
CA GLY A 126 1.57 -3.79 12.28
C GLY A 126 1.13 -3.66 13.75
N LEU A 127 0.46 -4.68 14.27
CA LEU A 127 -0.02 -4.73 15.64
C LEU A 127 0.77 -5.72 16.52
N ASN A 128 1.79 -6.35 15.96
CA ASN A 128 2.48 -7.49 16.59
C ASN A 128 3.20 -7.12 17.90
N MET A 129 3.56 -5.85 18.08
CA MET A 129 4.26 -5.38 19.28
C MET A 129 3.31 -5.04 20.43
N LEU A 130 2.01 -4.85 20.15
CA LEU A 130 1.02 -4.55 21.19
C LEU A 130 0.81 -5.76 22.08
N ARG A 131 0.74 -5.53 23.38
CA ARG A 131 0.46 -6.59 24.37
C ARG A 131 -0.99 -7.07 24.28
N PRO A 132 -1.25 -8.36 24.53
CA PRO A 132 -2.61 -8.89 24.51
C PRO A 132 -3.46 -8.43 25.70
N ALA A 133 -4.78 -8.56 25.55
CA ALA A 133 -5.76 -8.29 26.61
C ALA A 133 -5.40 -9.02 27.93
N GLY A 134 -5.64 -8.37 29.05
CA GLY A 134 -5.29 -8.86 30.38
C GLY A 134 -3.83 -8.59 30.80
N SER A 135 -2.99 -8.07 29.90
CA SER A 135 -1.62 -7.70 30.27
C SER A 135 -1.59 -6.44 31.15
N PRO A 136 -0.68 -6.36 32.15
CA PRO A 136 -0.63 -5.23 33.05
C PRO A 136 -0.23 -3.92 32.33
N ILE A 137 -0.81 -2.82 32.74
CA ILE A 137 -0.44 -1.47 32.30
C ILE A 137 0.60 -0.91 33.25
N SER A 138 1.74 -0.44 32.70
CA SER A 138 2.79 0.19 33.50
C SER A 138 2.25 1.39 34.28
N ASN A 139 2.64 1.54 35.53
CA ASN A 139 2.22 2.62 36.43
C ASN A 139 0.70 2.68 36.70
N SER A 140 -0.02 1.56 36.53
CA SER A 140 -1.44 1.42 36.83
C SER A 140 -1.72 0.08 37.47
N ASN A 141 -2.77 -0.02 38.27
CA ASN A 141 -3.27 -1.29 38.80
C ASN A 141 -4.21 -2.01 37.82
N GLY A 142 -4.34 -1.50 36.60
CA GLY A 142 -5.21 -2.03 35.56
C GLY A 142 -4.51 -2.91 34.54
N THR A 143 -5.33 -3.53 33.69
CA THR A 143 -4.90 -4.32 32.54
C THR A 143 -5.43 -3.73 31.24
N THR A 144 -4.73 -4.00 30.14
CA THR A 144 -5.17 -3.56 28.79
C THR A 144 -6.31 -4.44 28.28
N ASP A 145 -7.17 -3.85 27.42
CA ASP A 145 -8.20 -4.57 26.64
C ASP A 145 -7.65 -5.14 25.32
N GLY A 146 -6.33 -5.11 25.12
CA GLY A 146 -5.63 -5.68 23.97
C GLY A 146 -5.70 -4.84 22.70
N VAL A 147 -5.56 -5.50 21.53
CA VAL A 147 -5.38 -4.84 20.22
C VAL A 147 -6.69 -4.32 19.62
N VAL A 148 -7.84 -4.92 19.94
CA VAL A 148 -9.11 -4.63 19.25
C VAL A 148 -9.62 -3.21 19.46
N PRO A 149 -9.56 -2.61 20.66
CA PRO A 149 -9.90 -1.19 20.85
C PRO A 149 -9.03 -0.25 20.00
N PHE A 150 -7.75 -0.57 19.81
CA PHE A 150 -6.87 0.21 18.95
C PHE A 150 -7.20 0.03 17.47
N CYS A 151 -7.59 -1.19 17.04
CA CYS A 151 -8.14 -1.40 15.69
C CYS A 151 -9.33 -0.47 15.44
N LYS A 152 -10.20 -0.23 16.42
CA LYS A 152 -11.35 0.66 16.31
C LYS A 152 -10.95 2.11 16.06
N ILE A 153 -9.88 2.58 16.66
CA ILE A 153 -9.33 3.93 16.39
C ILE A 153 -8.94 4.02 14.92
N TYR A 154 -8.16 3.06 14.39
CA TYR A 154 -7.74 3.04 12.98
C TYR A 154 -8.92 2.88 12.02
N ASP A 155 -9.90 2.05 12.33
CA ASP A 155 -11.14 1.90 11.56
C ASP A 155 -11.85 3.25 11.38
N SER A 156 -12.04 3.97 12.47
CA SER A 156 -12.67 5.29 12.48
C SER A 156 -11.82 6.34 11.75
N THR A 157 -10.51 6.31 11.92
CA THR A 157 -9.56 7.19 11.24
C THR A 157 -9.64 7.03 9.73
N ILE A 158 -9.62 5.80 9.22
CA ILE A 158 -9.71 5.52 7.78
C ILE A 158 -11.06 5.97 7.22
N LEU A 159 -12.16 5.69 7.93
CA LEU A 159 -13.49 6.15 7.51
C LEU A 159 -13.57 7.68 7.43
N ALA A 160 -13.04 8.38 8.43
CA ALA A 160 -13.08 9.85 8.52
C ALA A 160 -12.21 10.52 7.45
N THR A 161 -11.06 9.94 7.09
CA THR A 161 -10.11 10.55 6.14
C THR A 161 -10.39 10.23 4.68
N SER A 162 -11.26 9.27 4.39
CA SER A 162 -11.62 8.86 3.02
C SER A 162 -12.62 9.80 2.35
N GLN A 163 -12.40 11.11 2.41
CA GLN A 163 -13.30 12.13 1.89
C GLN A 163 -12.74 12.81 0.61
N GLY A 164 -13.52 12.75 -0.49
CA GLY A 164 -13.34 13.62 -1.65
C GLY A 164 -12.11 13.38 -2.54
N ASN A 165 -11.38 12.28 -2.37
CA ASN A 165 -10.19 11.98 -3.15
C ASN A 165 -10.50 11.07 -4.37
N VAL A 166 -9.66 11.13 -5.39
CA VAL A 166 -9.67 10.20 -6.54
C VAL A 166 -9.51 8.76 -6.07
N ARG A 167 -8.64 8.55 -5.08
CA ARG A 167 -8.45 7.29 -4.39
C ARG A 167 -8.74 7.46 -2.90
N ARG A 168 -9.65 6.65 -2.37
CA ARG A 168 -9.93 6.61 -0.93
C ARG A 168 -8.77 6.00 -0.18
N GLY A 169 -8.45 6.54 0.98
CA GLY A 169 -7.56 5.90 1.94
C GLY A 169 -8.15 4.56 2.39
N ALA A 170 -7.29 3.59 2.60
CA ALA A 170 -7.69 2.27 3.10
C ALA A 170 -6.58 1.70 3.99
N ALA A 171 -6.90 0.81 4.92
CA ALA A 171 -5.89 0.17 5.75
C ALA A 171 -6.15 -1.32 5.95
N SER A 172 -5.06 -2.04 6.27
CA SER A 172 -5.08 -3.40 6.78
C SER A 172 -4.36 -3.47 8.11
N VAL A 173 -4.86 -4.30 9.01
CA VAL A 173 -4.20 -4.62 10.28
C VAL A 173 -3.54 -5.99 10.21
N ASN A 174 -2.28 -6.04 10.61
CA ASN A 174 -1.43 -7.23 10.56
C ASN A 174 -1.22 -7.77 11.97
N LEU A 175 -1.58 -9.03 12.22
CA LEU A 175 -1.41 -9.66 13.53
C LEU A 175 -0.88 -11.09 13.39
N SER A 176 0.03 -11.47 14.30
CA SER A 176 0.51 -12.86 14.37
C SER A 176 -0.63 -13.80 14.73
N ILE A 177 -0.69 -14.95 14.06
CA ILE A 177 -1.61 -16.04 14.41
C ILE A 177 -1.38 -16.56 15.83
N GLU A 178 -0.18 -16.35 16.37
CA GLU A 178 0.20 -16.76 17.74
C GLU A 178 -0.14 -15.68 18.79
N HIS A 179 -0.65 -14.50 18.40
CA HIS A 179 -0.97 -13.42 19.34
C HIS A 179 -2.12 -13.83 20.29
N GLY A 180 -2.08 -13.32 21.53
CA GLY A 180 -3.10 -13.65 22.55
C GLY A 180 -4.51 -13.25 22.12
N ASP A 181 -4.65 -12.12 21.43
CA ASP A 181 -5.95 -11.59 20.97
C ASP A 181 -6.39 -12.13 19.62
N PHE A 182 -5.72 -13.13 19.06
CA PHE A 182 -6.05 -13.68 17.74
C PHE A 182 -7.53 -14.04 17.60
N TRP A 183 -8.13 -14.66 18.61
CA TRP A 183 -9.50 -15.16 18.53
C TRP A 183 -10.54 -14.05 18.44
N GLU A 184 -10.34 -12.93 19.10
CA GLU A 184 -11.20 -11.77 18.97
C GLU A 184 -10.88 -11.00 17.69
N TRP A 185 -9.59 -10.74 17.44
CA TRP A 185 -9.14 -9.99 16.27
C TRP A 185 -9.60 -10.60 14.94
N ILE A 186 -9.66 -11.94 14.81
CA ILE A 186 -10.10 -12.59 13.57
C ILE A 186 -11.59 -12.36 13.27
N GLU A 187 -12.37 -11.91 14.24
CA GLU A 187 -13.81 -11.65 14.14
C GLU A 187 -14.18 -10.18 13.92
N ILE A 188 -13.26 -9.23 14.03
CA ILE A 188 -13.56 -7.77 14.04
C ILE A 188 -14.28 -7.27 12.78
N ARG A 189 -14.22 -7.99 11.67
CA ARG A 189 -14.94 -7.66 10.43
C ARG A 189 -16.33 -8.25 10.33
N GLU A 190 -16.78 -9.02 11.27
CA GLU A 190 -18.14 -9.53 11.28
C GLU A 190 -19.11 -8.49 11.86
N PRO A 191 -20.23 -8.19 11.16
CA PRO A 191 -21.21 -7.21 11.63
C PRO A 191 -22.14 -7.85 12.69
N LYS A 192 -21.56 -8.36 13.77
CA LYS A 192 -22.26 -9.00 14.89
C LYS A 192 -21.55 -8.68 16.21
N GLY A 193 -22.28 -8.79 17.31
CA GLY A 193 -21.76 -8.52 18.66
C GLY A 193 -21.67 -7.02 18.96
N ASP A 194 -20.73 -6.65 19.83
CA ASP A 194 -20.54 -5.26 20.26
C ASP A 194 -20.00 -4.39 19.10
N VAL A 195 -20.74 -3.35 18.75
CA VAL A 195 -20.38 -2.37 17.70
C VAL A 195 -19.02 -1.70 17.97
N ASN A 196 -18.68 -1.49 19.24
CA ASN A 196 -17.39 -0.87 19.60
C ASN A 196 -16.19 -1.78 19.32
N ARG A 197 -16.41 -3.06 19.10
CA ARG A 197 -15.39 -4.06 18.78
C ARG A 197 -15.41 -4.50 17.32
N GLN A 198 -16.24 -3.86 16.50
CA GLN A 198 -16.31 -4.10 15.05
C GLN A 198 -15.47 -3.10 14.28
N CYS A 199 -14.69 -3.58 13.31
CA CYS A 199 -13.81 -2.78 12.43
C CYS A 199 -14.06 -3.16 10.97
N LEU A 200 -15.18 -2.71 10.42
CA LEU A 200 -15.67 -3.16 9.10
C LEU A 200 -14.90 -2.53 7.93
N ASN A 201 -14.18 -1.42 8.17
CA ASN A 201 -13.42 -0.70 7.14
C ASN A 201 -11.95 -1.13 7.05
N LEU A 202 -11.48 -1.97 7.99
CA LEU A 202 -10.11 -2.48 7.98
C LEU A 202 -10.04 -3.84 7.29
N ASN A 203 -9.04 -4.03 6.42
CA ASN A 203 -8.65 -5.36 5.97
C ASN A 203 -7.78 -6.05 7.03
N GLN A 204 -7.64 -7.35 6.92
CA GLN A 204 -6.85 -8.15 7.87
C GLN A 204 -5.77 -8.95 7.15
N SER A 205 -4.58 -9.01 7.76
CA SER A 205 -3.49 -9.89 7.34
C SER A 205 -2.97 -10.70 8.53
N VAL A 206 -2.96 -12.01 8.43
CA VAL A 206 -2.41 -12.89 9.46
C VAL A 206 -0.96 -13.22 9.13
N ILE A 207 -0.09 -13.07 10.13
CA ILE A 207 1.34 -13.34 10.03
C ILE A 207 1.64 -14.71 10.66
N ILE A 208 2.26 -15.58 9.89
CA ILE A 208 2.54 -16.97 10.27
C ILE A 208 4.05 -17.18 10.44
N SER A 209 4.45 -17.68 11.60
CA SER A 209 5.84 -18.05 11.89
C SER A 209 6.15 -19.49 11.50
N ASP A 210 7.45 -19.78 11.23
CA ASP A 210 7.90 -21.17 11.03
C ASP A 210 7.64 -22.04 12.27
N LYS A 211 7.70 -21.43 13.46
CA LYS A 211 7.38 -22.11 14.71
C LYS A 211 5.92 -22.56 14.74
N PHE A 212 5.00 -21.71 14.33
CA PHE A 212 3.58 -22.06 14.23
C PHE A 212 3.37 -23.21 13.23
N MET A 213 4.01 -23.14 12.05
CA MET A 213 3.87 -24.18 11.02
C MET A 213 4.37 -25.53 11.53
N ARG A 214 5.52 -25.57 12.22
CA ARG A 214 6.02 -26.81 12.83
C ARG A 214 5.03 -27.39 13.84
N LYS A 215 4.49 -26.57 14.76
CA LYS A 215 3.46 -27.01 15.70
C LYS A 215 2.22 -27.59 15.00
N LEU A 216 1.80 -26.94 13.90
CA LEU A 216 0.68 -27.41 13.10
C LEU A 216 0.97 -28.78 12.49
N GLU A 217 2.17 -28.99 11.93
CA GLU A 217 2.64 -30.26 11.37
C GLU A 217 2.75 -31.35 12.46
N ASP A 218 3.25 -31.01 13.64
CA ASP A 218 3.37 -31.90 14.82
C ASP A 218 1.99 -32.23 15.42
N GLY A 219 0.92 -31.60 14.94
CA GLY A 219 -0.43 -31.95 15.35
C GLY A 219 -0.96 -31.20 16.57
N ASP A 220 -0.36 -30.07 16.96
CA ASP A 220 -0.83 -29.24 18.05
C ASP A 220 -2.28 -28.77 17.84
N ASP A 221 -3.17 -29.12 18.77
CA ASP A 221 -4.61 -28.86 18.65
C ASP A 221 -4.96 -27.38 18.59
N GLU A 222 -4.25 -26.53 19.33
CA GLU A 222 -4.51 -25.08 19.30
C GLU A 222 -4.08 -24.49 17.97
N SER A 223 -2.94 -24.90 17.43
CA SER A 223 -2.47 -24.49 16.10
C SER A 223 -3.44 -24.93 15.00
N ARG A 224 -3.97 -26.15 15.08
CA ARG A 224 -4.99 -26.67 14.14
C ARG A 224 -6.29 -25.86 14.21
N ARG A 225 -6.75 -25.52 15.40
CA ARG A 225 -7.97 -24.69 15.58
C ARG A 225 -7.78 -23.30 14.99
N ARG A 226 -6.65 -22.63 15.28
CA ARG A 226 -6.34 -21.28 14.74
C ARG A 226 -6.24 -21.33 13.22
N TRP A 227 -5.52 -22.29 12.67
CA TRP A 227 -5.38 -22.45 11.23
C TRP A 227 -6.73 -22.72 10.54
N SER A 228 -7.52 -23.63 11.07
CA SER A 228 -8.86 -23.92 10.59
C SER A 228 -9.75 -22.65 10.57
N LYS A 229 -9.65 -21.83 11.63
CA LYS A 229 -10.38 -20.55 11.70
C LYS A 229 -9.97 -19.58 10.60
N VAL A 230 -8.67 -19.44 10.35
CA VAL A 230 -8.16 -18.61 9.22
C VAL A 230 -8.73 -19.08 7.89
N LEU A 231 -8.68 -20.39 7.60
CA LEU A 231 -9.19 -20.95 6.35
C LEU A 231 -10.70 -20.76 6.20
N GLN A 232 -11.48 -20.95 7.27
CA GLN A 232 -12.93 -20.69 7.28
C GLN A 232 -13.24 -19.23 6.94
N LYS A 233 -12.54 -18.26 7.55
CA LYS A 233 -12.71 -16.83 7.27
C LYS A 233 -12.34 -16.50 5.84
N ARG A 234 -11.22 -17.00 5.34
CA ARG A 234 -10.83 -16.79 3.95
C ARG A 234 -11.84 -17.33 2.95
N LYS A 235 -12.39 -18.52 3.21
CA LYS A 235 -13.45 -19.10 2.38
C LYS A 235 -14.70 -18.21 2.35
N ALA A 236 -15.07 -17.64 3.48
CA ALA A 236 -16.29 -16.84 3.63
C ALA A 236 -16.16 -15.41 3.08
N THR A 237 -14.99 -14.77 3.23
CA THR A 237 -14.82 -13.32 3.01
C THR A 237 -13.63 -12.94 2.12
N GLY A 238 -12.77 -13.89 1.73
CA GLY A 238 -11.49 -13.63 1.08
C GLY A 238 -10.39 -13.14 2.04
N GLN A 239 -10.68 -12.96 3.32
CA GLN A 239 -9.75 -12.47 4.34
C GLN A 239 -9.72 -13.39 5.57
N PRO A 240 -8.63 -13.32 6.38
CA PRO A 240 -7.44 -12.48 6.28
C PRO A 240 -6.53 -12.87 5.10
N TYR A 241 -5.69 -11.95 4.64
CA TYR A 241 -4.52 -12.28 3.82
C TYR A 241 -3.51 -13.07 4.67
N ILE A 242 -2.61 -13.82 4.03
CA ILE A 242 -1.65 -14.67 4.74
C ILE A 242 -0.24 -14.31 4.34
N MET A 243 0.62 -14.06 5.34
CA MET A 243 2.05 -13.85 5.16
C MET A 243 2.84 -14.92 5.92
N TYR A 244 3.65 -15.70 5.22
CA TYR A 244 4.60 -16.63 5.80
C TYR A 244 5.91 -15.92 6.13
N ARG A 245 6.02 -15.38 7.35
CA ARG A 245 7.13 -14.53 7.78
C ARG A 245 8.51 -15.17 7.64
N GLY A 246 8.62 -16.47 7.90
CA GLY A 246 9.87 -17.19 7.76
C GLY A 246 10.35 -17.20 6.31
N ASN A 247 9.46 -17.53 5.37
CA ASN A 247 9.78 -17.56 3.94
C ASN A 247 10.18 -16.17 3.44
N VAL A 248 9.42 -15.13 3.81
CA VAL A 248 9.74 -13.73 3.46
C VAL A 248 11.15 -13.37 3.94
N ASN A 249 11.44 -13.57 5.22
CA ASN A 249 12.75 -13.18 5.78
C ASN A 249 13.91 -14.04 5.26
N LYS A 250 13.66 -15.27 4.85
CA LYS A 250 14.65 -16.13 4.20
C LYS A 250 15.02 -15.63 2.80
N GLN A 251 14.07 -15.02 2.09
CA GLN A 251 14.23 -14.51 0.74
C GLN A 251 14.53 -13.00 0.70
N ASN A 252 14.70 -12.36 1.83
CA ASN A 252 15.03 -10.94 1.90
C ASN A 252 16.28 -10.61 1.08
N PRO A 253 16.33 -9.39 0.49
CA PRO A 253 17.54 -8.89 -0.17
C PRO A 253 18.77 -8.99 0.72
N GLU A 254 19.93 -9.14 0.09
CA GLU A 254 21.21 -9.26 0.80
C GLU A 254 21.47 -8.09 1.76
N MET A 255 21.09 -6.88 1.35
CA MET A 255 21.15 -5.68 2.19
C MET A 255 20.38 -5.86 3.52
N TYR A 256 19.19 -6.47 3.51
CA TYR A 256 18.42 -6.72 4.74
C TYR A 256 19.12 -7.75 5.62
N ARG A 257 19.64 -8.83 5.01
CA ARG A 257 20.38 -9.87 5.76
C ARG A 257 21.62 -9.35 6.42
N HIS A 258 22.43 -8.54 5.68
CA HIS A 258 23.66 -7.95 6.23
C HIS A 258 23.40 -6.97 7.37
N ASN A 259 22.28 -6.25 7.33
CA ASN A 259 21.94 -5.27 8.37
C ASN A 259 21.00 -5.86 9.46
N GLY A 260 20.69 -7.15 9.42
CA GLY A 260 19.82 -7.80 10.40
C GLY A 260 18.36 -7.32 10.35
N LEU A 261 17.94 -6.69 9.24
CA LEU A 261 16.60 -6.17 9.08
C LEU A 261 15.61 -7.29 8.82
N LYS A 262 14.49 -7.28 9.54
CA LYS A 262 13.45 -8.31 9.44
C LYS A 262 12.11 -7.68 9.11
N VAL A 263 11.34 -8.39 8.32
CA VAL A 263 9.97 -8.02 7.93
C VAL A 263 8.99 -8.71 8.87
N PHE A 264 8.06 -7.94 9.44
CA PHE A 264 7.05 -8.43 10.39
C PHE A 264 5.61 -8.21 9.95
N MET A 265 5.40 -7.44 8.88
CA MET A 265 4.10 -7.07 8.37
C MET A 265 4.12 -6.87 6.85
N THR A 266 2.96 -6.68 6.26
CA THR A 266 2.79 -6.37 4.84
C THR A 266 2.01 -5.06 4.65
N ASN A 267 1.98 -4.56 3.39
CA ASN A 267 1.07 -3.50 2.99
C ASN A 267 -0.40 -3.97 2.97
N ILE A 268 -1.30 -3.08 2.55
CA ILE A 268 -2.74 -3.32 2.54
C ILE A 268 -3.18 -4.54 1.71
N CYS A 269 -2.49 -4.85 0.61
CA CYS A 269 -2.84 -5.96 -0.30
C CYS A 269 -1.97 -7.20 -0.09
N SER A 270 -1.02 -7.16 0.84
CA SER A 270 -0.09 -8.25 1.20
C SER A 270 0.93 -8.67 0.14
N GLU A 271 1.18 -7.83 -0.89
CA GLU A 271 2.20 -8.08 -1.91
C GLU A 271 3.56 -7.45 -1.58
N ILE A 272 3.63 -6.51 -0.63
CA ILE A 272 4.83 -5.77 -0.28
C ILE A 272 5.34 -6.20 1.10
N THR A 273 6.60 -6.60 1.15
CA THR A 273 7.27 -7.10 2.35
C THR A 273 8.56 -6.32 2.58
N LEU A 274 8.42 -5.13 3.16
CA LEU A 274 9.53 -4.23 3.45
C LEU A 274 9.71 -4.07 4.96
N TYR A 275 10.92 -3.63 5.33
CA TYR A 275 11.28 -3.37 6.72
C TYR A 275 10.54 -2.17 7.30
N THR A 276 10.12 -2.32 8.56
CA THR A 276 9.54 -1.25 9.38
C THR A 276 10.09 -1.33 10.81
N ASP A 277 10.16 -0.19 11.47
CA ASP A 277 10.39 -0.05 12.91
C ASP A 277 9.74 1.24 13.45
N GLU A 278 10.04 1.62 14.68
CA GLU A 278 9.52 2.83 15.31
C GLU A 278 9.81 4.10 14.49
N SER A 279 10.93 4.13 13.76
CA SER A 279 11.44 5.29 13.02
C SER A 279 11.36 5.14 11.50
N HIS A 280 10.96 3.99 10.99
CA HIS A 280 10.89 3.69 9.55
C HIS A 280 9.51 3.12 9.21
N SER A 281 8.72 3.90 8.50
CA SER A 281 7.47 3.46 7.88
C SER A 281 7.74 3.20 6.40
N PHE A 282 7.56 1.98 5.94
CA PHE A 282 7.94 1.66 4.57
C PHE A 282 7.06 2.36 3.53
N VAL A 283 7.65 2.64 2.41
CA VAL A 283 7.03 3.23 1.23
C VAL A 283 7.20 2.29 0.06
N CYS A 284 6.12 2.01 -0.67
CA CYS A 284 6.17 1.21 -1.87
C CYS A 284 5.90 2.06 -3.11
N CYS A 285 6.89 2.10 -3.99
CA CYS A 285 6.78 2.67 -5.32
C CYS A 285 6.64 1.55 -6.35
N LEU A 286 5.47 1.44 -6.99
CA LEU A 286 5.21 0.33 -7.91
C LEU A 286 4.61 0.79 -9.25
N SER A 287 4.88 -0.01 -10.27
CA SER A 287 4.22 -0.02 -11.58
C SER A 287 4.12 -1.47 -12.07
N SER A 288 3.43 -1.70 -13.17
CA SER A 288 3.28 -3.06 -13.72
C SER A 288 3.64 -3.09 -15.19
N LEU A 289 4.37 -4.11 -15.61
CA LEU A 289 4.54 -4.41 -17.03
C LEU A 289 3.35 -5.21 -17.53
N ASN A 290 2.81 -4.82 -18.68
CA ASN A 290 1.65 -5.47 -19.28
C ASN A 290 2.04 -6.78 -19.98
N LEU A 291 1.78 -7.92 -19.35
CA LEU A 291 2.10 -9.23 -19.91
C LEU A 291 1.30 -9.56 -21.18
N ALA A 292 0.14 -8.94 -21.41
CA ALA A 292 -0.57 -9.08 -22.69
C ALA A 292 0.20 -8.48 -23.87
N LYS A 293 1.17 -7.63 -23.59
CA LYS A 293 2.06 -6.99 -24.56
C LYS A 293 3.50 -7.56 -24.48
N TYR A 294 3.68 -8.73 -23.83
CA TYR A 294 5.00 -9.32 -23.60
C TYR A 294 5.84 -9.46 -24.87
N ASP A 295 5.25 -9.95 -25.95
CA ASP A 295 5.96 -10.14 -27.22
C ASP A 295 6.38 -8.84 -27.91
N GLU A 296 5.72 -7.70 -27.58
CA GLU A 296 6.09 -6.38 -28.10
C GLU A 296 7.29 -5.79 -27.35
N TRP A 297 7.44 -6.06 -26.06
CA TRP A 297 8.42 -5.39 -25.22
C TRP A 297 9.55 -6.28 -24.67
N LYS A 298 9.45 -7.63 -24.72
CA LYS A 298 10.41 -8.56 -24.11
C LYS A 298 11.86 -8.37 -24.55
N ASP A 299 12.06 -7.97 -25.80
CA ASP A 299 13.39 -7.76 -26.40
C ASP A 299 13.81 -6.27 -26.39
N THR A 300 13.08 -5.42 -25.66
CA THR A 300 13.38 -3.99 -25.51
C THR A 300 14.04 -3.69 -24.17
N ASP A 301 14.38 -2.42 -23.96
CA ASP A 301 14.96 -1.91 -22.71
C ASP A 301 13.90 -1.44 -21.68
N VAL A 302 12.61 -1.79 -21.86
CA VAL A 302 11.50 -1.31 -21.02
C VAL A 302 11.70 -1.67 -19.54
N VAL A 303 12.14 -2.89 -19.22
CA VAL A 303 12.37 -3.32 -17.83
C VAL A 303 13.43 -2.44 -17.17
N TYR A 304 14.55 -2.23 -17.87
CA TYR A 304 15.67 -1.42 -17.38
C TYR A 304 15.23 0.03 -17.09
N TYR A 305 14.61 0.69 -18.06
CA TYR A 305 14.22 2.09 -17.88
C TYR A 305 12.94 2.28 -17.03
N SER A 306 12.09 1.26 -16.90
CA SER A 306 10.99 1.29 -15.93
C SER A 306 11.50 1.38 -14.48
N THR A 307 12.65 0.78 -14.19
CA THR A 307 13.30 0.94 -12.88
C THR A 307 13.71 2.39 -12.63
N PHE A 308 14.30 3.07 -13.63
CA PHE A 308 14.59 4.51 -13.53
C PHE A 308 13.32 5.35 -13.39
N PHE A 309 12.28 5.01 -14.13
CA PHE A 309 10.99 5.69 -13.99
C PHE A 309 10.48 5.64 -12.56
N LEU A 310 10.48 4.46 -11.94
CA LEU A 310 10.06 4.27 -10.55
C LEU A 310 10.95 5.03 -9.57
N ASP A 311 12.25 5.08 -9.82
CA ASP A 311 13.18 5.87 -8.99
C ASP A 311 12.86 7.37 -9.07
N GLY A 312 12.48 7.87 -10.25
CA GLY A 312 11.98 9.25 -10.44
C GLY A 312 10.65 9.50 -9.71
N VAL A 313 9.75 8.52 -9.67
CA VAL A 313 8.50 8.59 -8.89
C VAL A 313 8.80 8.65 -7.39
N LEU A 314 9.73 7.84 -6.92
CA LEU A 314 10.13 7.84 -5.51
C LEU A 314 10.80 9.16 -5.11
N GLU A 315 11.63 9.72 -5.99
CA GLU A 315 12.25 11.03 -5.76
C GLU A 315 11.21 12.16 -5.71
N GLU A 316 10.17 12.12 -6.56
CA GLU A 316 9.04 13.04 -6.48
C GLU A 316 8.35 12.97 -5.10
N PHE A 317 8.14 11.75 -4.58
CA PHE A 317 7.59 11.56 -3.24
C PHE A 317 8.48 12.19 -2.18
N ILE A 318 9.78 11.90 -2.17
CA ILE A 318 10.74 12.44 -1.20
C ILE A 318 10.73 13.96 -1.22
N GLN A 319 10.81 14.58 -2.40
CA GLN A 319 10.85 16.03 -2.53
C GLN A 319 9.55 16.72 -2.06
N LYS A 320 8.40 16.09 -2.28
CA LYS A 320 7.10 16.59 -1.80
C LYS A 320 6.93 16.39 -0.30
N ALA A 321 7.27 15.21 0.20
CA ALA A 321 6.97 14.80 1.56
C ALA A 321 7.98 15.31 2.61
N LYS A 322 9.22 15.59 2.25
CA LYS A 322 10.29 15.99 3.19
C LYS A 322 9.99 17.23 4.05
N ASN A 323 9.12 18.11 3.56
CA ASN A 323 8.69 19.30 4.29
C ASN A 323 7.29 19.14 4.90
N MET A 324 6.68 17.98 4.79
CA MET A 324 5.36 17.69 5.34
C MET A 324 5.51 17.06 6.72
N ARG A 325 4.96 17.73 7.74
CA ARG A 325 4.98 17.20 9.10
C ARG A 325 4.21 15.89 9.19
N GLY A 326 4.79 14.87 9.83
CA GLY A 326 4.22 13.54 10.01
C GLY A 326 4.57 12.54 8.91
N PHE A 327 5.47 12.90 7.98
CA PHE A 327 6.00 12.02 6.95
C PHE A 327 7.48 11.64 7.16
N GLU A 328 8.06 12.02 8.28
CA GLU A 328 9.49 11.86 8.54
C GLU A 328 9.95 10.41 8.45
N ASN A 329 9.16 9.47 8.98
CA ASN A 329 9.46 8.03 8.94
C ASN A 329 9.37 7.46 7.52
N SER A 330 8.35 7.86 6.77
CA SER A 330 8.15 7.44 5.38
C SER A 330 9.24 8.01 4.46
N VAL A 331 9.62 9.28 4.64
CA VAL A 331 10.72 9.91 3.89
C VAL A 331 12.04 9.21 4.19
N ARG A 332 12.34 8.96 5.47
CA ARG A 332 13.57 8.24 5.88
C ARG A 332 13.67 6.85 5.25
N SER A 333 12.56 6.11 5.21
CA SER A 333 12.51 4.80 4.56
C SER A 333 12.70 4.90 3.05
N ALA A 334 12.10 5.90 2.40
CA ALA A 334 12.25 6.12 0.97
C ALA A 334 13.70 6.49 0.59
N GLU A 335 14.33 7.39 1.35
CA GLU A 335 15.73 7.81 1.11
C GLU A 335 16.73 6.66 1.30
N LYS A 336 16.57 5.88 2.38
CA LYS A 336 17.52 4.81 2.72
C LYS A 336 17.27 3.51 1.96
N GLY A 337 16.03 3.15 1.78
CA GLY A 337 15.64 1.85 1.23
C GLY A 337 15.48 1.85 -0.28
N ARG A 338 15.01 2.95 -0.87
CA ARG A 338 14.68 3.13 -2.30
C ARG A 338 14.01 1.90 -2.91
N ALA A 339 12.97 1.41 -2.22
CA ALA A 339 12.27 0.20 -2.64
C ALA A 339 11.39 0.48 -3.86
N LEU A 340 11.61 -0.28 -4.93
CA LEU A 340 10.89 -0.22 -6.20
C LEU A 340 10.27 -1.58 -6.49
N GLY A 341 9.03 -1.59 -7.03
CA GLY A 341 8.31 -2.82 -7.31
C GLY A 341 7.54 -2.81 -8.63
#